data_fab94590c2e613ccc3f0a8439b6dda06
#
_entry.id   fab94590c2e613ccc3f0a8439b6dda06
#
_cell.length_a   1.000
_cell.length_b   1.000
_cell.length_c   1.000
_cell.angle_alpha   90.00
_cell.angle_beta   90.00
_cell.angle_gamma   90.00
#
_symmetry.space_group_name_H-M   'P 1'
#
loop_
_entity.id
_entity.type
_entity.pdbx_description
1 polymer ?
#
loop_
_entity_poly.entity_id
_entity_poly.type
_entity_poly.pdbx_seq_one_letter_code
_entity_poly.pdbx_strand_id
1 'polypeptide(L)'
;MPYASNTDTKQATIEWLKTHDTSGFEFVTLLMKQSTRRECLDGVVRVDALDEIKASRCFREFHNRLSRKVLQSDYRVRKRKLRVLPFLENKSGNFHYHVGIENPYEGEIGRAKFISHIQSNWRKCPFSFTDRYNTETGMYEVRSVVSVPTYDDGWITYSQKNQRLNWNDLDISNLYLG
;
A
#
# COMPACT_ATOMS: atom_id res chain seq x y z
N MET A 1 13.47 -32.24 4.82
CA MET A 1 12.62 -31.44 5.73
C MET A 1 11.26 -31.32 5.08
N PRO A 2 10.15 -31.65 5.77
CA PRO A 2 8.82 -31.44 5.18
C PRO A 2 8.60 -29.94 4.98
N TYR A 3 8.16 -29.55 3.80
CA TYR A 3 7.72 -28.17 3.53
C TYR A 3 6.49 -27.91 4.41
N ALA A 4 6.54 -26.83 5.21
CA ALA A 4 5.36 -26.38 5.95
C ALA A 4 4.22 -26.17 4.95
N SER A 5 3.02 -26.62 5.27
CA SER A 5 1.86 -26.41 4.40
C SER A 5 1.55 -24.91 4.31
N ASN A 6 1.00 -24.43 3.19
CA ASN A 6 0.56 -23.02 3.05
C ASN A 6 -0.38 -22.59 4.19
N THR A 7 -1.13 -23.55 4.75
CA THR A 7 -2.05 -23.34 5.88
C THR A 7 -1.29 -23.02 7.15
N ASP A 8 -0.18 -23.74 7.42
CA ASP A 8 0.62 -23.55 8.63
C ASP A 8 1.34 -22.20 8.63
N THR A 9 1.86 -21.80 7.47
CA THR A 9 2.50 -20.48 7.29
C THR A 9 1.50 -19.35 7.49
N LYS A 10 0.29 -19.50 6.96
CA LYS A 10 -0.80 -18.51 7.11
C LYS A 10 -1.18 -18.36 8.58
N GLN A 11 -1.42 -19.47 9.28
CA GLN A 11 -1.80 -19.45 10.69
C GLN A 11 -0.70 -18.82 11.55
N ALA A 12 0.55 -19.20 11.33
CA ALA A 12 1.70 -18.63 12.04
C ALA A 12 1.83 -17.12 11.83
N THR A 13 1.59 -16.65 10.60
CA THR A 13 1.63 -15.20 10.31
C THR A 13 0.46 -14.44 10.95
N ILE A 14 -0.74 -15.02 10.98
CA ILE A 14 -1.89 -14.44 11.69
C ILE A 14 -1.60 -14.33 13.19
N GLU A 15 -1.07 -15.40 13.79
CA GLU A 15 -0.73 -15.42 15.21
C GLU A 15 0.37 -14.39 15.52
N TRP A 16 1.37 -14.30 14.66
CA TRP A 16 2.42 -13.30 14.78
C TRP A 16 1.86 -11.86 14.65
N LEU A 17 0.95 -11.60 13.70
CA LEU A 17 0.30 -10.29 13.58
C LEU A 17 -0.55 -9.93 14.79
N LYS A 18 -1.23 -10.92 15.43
CA LYS A 18 -1.98 -10.70 16.66
C LYS A 18 -1.11 -10.26 17.84
N THR A 19 0.19 -10.58 17.81
CA THR A 19 1.14 -10.10 18.83
C THR A 19 1.55 -8.64 18.63
N HIS A 20 1.23 -8.04 17.46
CA HIS A 20 1.54 -6.67 17.14
C HIS A 20 0.29 -5.81 17.24
N ASP A 21 0.38 -4.72 17.99
CA ASP A 21 -0.71 -3.75 18.08
C ASP A 21 -0.88 -3.02 16.74
N THR A 22 -1.98 -3.32 16.06
CA THR A 22 -2.39 -2.67 14.80
C THR A 22 -3.61 -1.75 14.97
N SER A 23 -4.05 -1.49 16.20
CA SER A 23 -5.24 -0.67 16.50
C SER A 23 -5.14 0.75 15.93
N GLY A 24 -3.93 1.28 15.81
CA GLY A 24 -3.66 2.59 15.20
C GLY A 24 -3.37 2.55 13.72
N PHE A 25 -3.66 1.46 13.00
CA PHE A 25 -3.39 1.37 11.58
C PHE A 25 -4.56 1.87 10.74
N GLU A 26 -4.24 2.61 9.69
CA GLU A 26 -5.17 2.92 8.60
C GLU A 26 -4.98 1.92 7.47
N PHE A 27 -6.06 1.27 7.05
CA PHE A 27 -6.04 0.28 5.98
C PHE A 27 -6.49 0.89 4.66
N VAL A 28 -5.65 0.75 3.64
CA VAL A 28 -5.87 1.36 2.33
C VAL A 28 -5.54 0.39 1.20
N THR A 29 -6.20 0.57 0.07
CA THR A 29 -5.82 -0.05 -1.20
C THR A 29 -5.15 1.00 -2.08
N LEU A 30 -3.92 0.73 -2.51
CA LEU A 30 -3.14 1.57 -3.40
C LEU A 30 -3.21 1.00 -4.82
N LEU A 31 -3.95 1.66 -5.70
CA LEU A 31 -4.11 1.23 -7.08
C LEU A 31 -2.90 1.59 -7.92
N MET A 32 -2.51 0.68 -8.85
CA MET A 32 -1.35 0.84 -9.72
C MET A 32 -1.72 0.79 -11.20
N LYS A 33 -1.04 1.60 -12.02
CA LYS A 33 -1.05 1.49 -13.48
C LYS A 33 -0.22 0.27 -13.88
N GLN A 34 -0.75 -0.57 -14.74
CA GLN A 34 -0.04 -1.77 -15.19
C GLN A 34 1.07 -1.47 -16.21
N SER A 35 1.05 -0.27 -16.76
CA SER A 35 2.12 0.25 -17.59
C SER A 35 2.17 1.78 -17.55
N THR A 36 3.33 2.33 -17.87
CA THR A 36 3.51 3.76 -18.10
C THR A 36 4.06 3.99 -19.51
N ARG A 37 3.71 5.11 -20.11
CA ARG A 37 4.23 5.53 -21.42
C ARG A 37 5.15 6.72 -21.20
N ARG A 38 6.32 6.68 -21.83
CA ARG A 38 7.28 7.77 -21.81
C ARG A 38 7.69 8.09 -23.26
N GLU A 39 7.46 9.31 -23.64
CA GLU A 39 8.01 9.84 -24.88
C GLU A 39 9.47 10.18 -24.66
N CYS A 40 10.35 9.63 -25.51
CA CYS A 40 11.76 9.92 -25.49
C CYS A 40 12.09 11.11 -26.40
N LEU A 41 13.26 11.73 -26.21
CA LEU A 41 13.71 12.88 -26.99
C LEU A 41 13.82 12.60 -28.52
N ASP A 42 13.92 11.33 -28.89
CA ASP A 42 13.94 10.84 -30.27
C ASP A 42 12.54 10.65 -30.87
N GLY A 43 11.48 11.03 -30.16
CA GLY A 43 10.09 10.84 -30.56
C GLY A 43 9.57 9.40 -30.41
N VAL A 44 10.40 8.49 -29.90
CA VAL A 44 9.99 7.09 -29.66
C VAL A 44 9.20 7.01 -28.36
N VAL A 45 8.01 6.40 -28.43
CA VAL A 45 7.20 6.09 -27.23
C VAL A 45 7.65 4.75 -26.67
N ARG A 46 8.22 4.77 -25.48
CA ARG A 46 8.54 3.55 -24.73
C ARG A 46 7.42 3.22 -23.75
N VAL A 47 7.01 1.96 -23.73
CA VAL A 47 6.04 1.44 -22.75
C VAL A 47 6.83 0.66 -21.71
N ASP A 48 6.72 1.09 -20.47
CA ASP A 48 7.31 0.41 -19.31
C ASP A 48 6.21 -0.35 -18.58
N ALA A 49 6.23 -1.69 -18.69
CA ALA A 49 5.27 -2.56 -18.00
C ALA A 49 5.64 -2.70 -16.52
N LEU A 50 4.61 -2.73 -15.67
CA LEU A 50 4.75 -2.99 -14.24
C LEU A 50 5.06 -4.47 -14.01
N ASP A 51 6.01 -4.74 -13.14
CA ASP A 51 6.35 -6.04 -12.58
C ASP A 51 6.47 -5.94 -11.06
N GLU A 52 6.65 -7.06 -10.37
CA GLU A 52 6.74 -7.12 -8.92
C GLU A 52 7.91 -6.29 -8.36
N ILE A 53 9.05 -6.28 -9.04
CA ILE A 53 10.24 -5.54 -8.61
C ILE A 53 9.97 -4.04 -8.67
N LYS A 54 9.34 -3.56 -9.74
CA LYS A 54 8.98 -2.16 -9.91
C LYS A 54 7.88 -1.75 -8.92
N ALA A 55 6.88 -2.63 -8.70
CA ALA A 55 5.84 -2.41 -7.71
C ALA A 55 6.43 -2.26 -6.31
N SER A 56 7.29 -3.19 -5.90
CA SER A 56 7.98 -3.17 -4.60
C SER A 56 8.86 -1.91 -4.43
N ARG A 57 9.60 -1.50 -5.47
CA ARG A 57 10.37 -0.26 -5.46
C ARG A 57 9.48 0.97 -5.33
N CYS A 58 8.39 1.02 -6.08
CA CYS A 58 7.41 2.10 -6.04
C CYS A 58 6.81 2.26 -4.64
N PHE A 59 6.44 1.14 -4.00
CA PHE A 59 5.93 1.14 -2.63
C PHE A 59 7.00 1.63 -1.62
N ARG A 60 8.24 1.16 -1.73
CA ARG A 60 9.34 1.60 -0.87
C ARG A 60 9.58 3.10 -0.93
N GLU A 61 9.55 3.67 -2.13
CA GLU A 61 9.70 5.11 -2.32
C GLU A 61 8.51 5.88 -1.72
N PHE A 62 7.29 5.38 -1.90
CA PHE A 62 6.10 5.93 -1.26
C PHE A 62 6.22 5.91 0.26
N HIS A 63 6.52 4.77 0.86
CA HIS A 63 6.67 4.59 2.30
C HIS A 63 7.72 5.54 2.90
N ASN A 64 8.88 5.67 2.23
CA ASN A 64 9.93 6.59 2.67
C ASN A 64 9.49 8.06 2.60
N ARG A 65 8.76 8.47 1.54
CA ARG A 65 8.23 9.83 1.41
C ARG A 65 7.17 10.13 2.45
N LEU A 66 6.24 9.19 2.65
CA LEU A 66 5.16 9.31 3.64
C LEU A 66 5.75 9.41 5.05
N SER A 67 6.64 8.50 5.43
CA SER A 67 7.31 8.51 6.74
C SER A 67 8.04 9.82 6.99
N ARG A 68 8.77 10.33 6.00
CA ARG A 68 9.45 11.65 6.09
C ARG A 68 8.47 12.79 6.29
N LYS A 69 7.33 12.78 5.56
CA LYS A 69 6.32 13.84 5.63
C LYS A 69 5.62 13.84 6.99
N VAL A 70 5.32 12.68 7.54
CA VAL A 70 4.52 12.51 8.75
C VAL A 70 5.38 12.64 10.01
N LEU A 71 6.50 11.93 10.07
CA LEU A 71 7.37 11.84 11.24
C LEU A 71 8.41 12.97 11.35
N GLN A 72 8.65 13.71 10.27
CA GLN A 72 9.53 14.91 10.24
C GLN A 72 10.90 14.71 10.94
N SER A 73 11.02 15.23 12.16
CA SER A 73 12.26 15.16 12.96
C SER A 73 12.60 13.71 13.34
N ASP A 74 11.63 12.90 13.72
CA ASP A 74 11.85 11.51 14.11
C ASP A 74 12.40 10.68 12.95
N TYR A 75 11.89 10.93 11.73
CA TYR A 75 12.46 10.29 10.54
C TYR A 75 13.91 10.69 10.31
N ARG A 76 14.24 11.98 10.46
CA ARG A 76 15.59 12.50 10.18
C ARG A 76 16.61 12.10 11.24
N VAL A 77 16.26 12.28 12.51
CA VAL A 77 17.17 12.11 13.63
C VAL A 77 17.22 10.65 14.10
N ARG A 78 16.04 10.05 14.32
CA ARG A 78 15.94 8.70 14.87
C ARG A 78 15.84 7.61 13.82
N LYS A 79 15.78 7.97 12.52
CA LYS A 79 15.60 7.04 11.40
C LYS A 79 14.30 6.23 11.51
N ARG A 80 13.35 6.68 12.33
CA ARG A 80 12.06 6.03 12.50
C ARG A 80 11.26 6.13 11.20
N LYS A 81 10.56 5.05 10.85
CA LYS A 81 9.57 5.01 9.78
C LYS A 81 8.21 4.66 10.37
N LEU A 82 7.14 4.95 9.63
CA LEU A 82 5.81 4.44 9.97
C LEU A 82 5.81 2.91 9.88
N ARG A 83 5.15 2.25 10.81
CA ARG A 83 4.93 0.81 10.69
C ARG A 83 4.01 0.55 9.51
N VAL A 84 4.33 -0.45 8.69
CA VAL A 84 3.55 -0.83 7.51
C VAL A 84 3.48 -2.33 7.33
N LEU A 85 2.33 -2.78 6.88
CA LEU A 85 2.01 -4.16 6.55
C LEU A 85 1.52 -4.21 5.09
N PRO A 86 2.41 -4.38 4.11
CA PRO A 86 2.08 -4.32 2.69
C PRO A 86 1.81 -5.70 2.10
N PHE A 87 0.71 -5.84 1.36
CA PHE A 87 0.38 -7.02 0.56
C PHE A 87 0.28 -6.60 -0.90
N LEU A 88 1.15 -7.15 -1.74
CA LEU A 88 1.12 -6.94 -3.18
C LEU A 88 0.27 -8.03 -3.83
N GLU A 89 -0.91 -7.67 -4.27
CA GLU A 89 -1.79 -8.58 -5.01
C GLU A 89 -1.57 -8.41 -6.52
N ASN A 90 -1.44 -9.54 -7.22
CA ASN A 90 -1.36 -9.59 -8.68
C ASN A 90 -2.43 -10.54 -9.21
N LYS A 91 -3.66 -10.05 -9.40
CA LYS A 91 -4.71 -10.82 -10.03
C LYS A 91 -4.77 -10.54 -11.52
N SER A 92 -4.47 -11.55 -12.31
CA SER A 92 -4.54 -11.47 -13.78
C SER A 92 -3.75 -10.30 -14.38
N GLY A 93 -2.58 -10.00 -13.80
CA GLY A 93 -1.73 -8.89 -14.24
C GLY A 93 -2.13 -7.51 -13.72
N ASN A 94 -3.07 -7.43 -12.78
CA ASN A 94 -3.49 -6.17 -12.15
C ASN A 94 -2.87 -6.01 -10.77
N PHE A 95 -1.68 -5.44 -10.74
CA PHE A 95 -0.98 -5.15 -9.49
C PHE A 95 -1.68 -4.06 -8.70
N HIS A 96 -1.85 -4.28 -7.40
CA HIS A 96 -2.23 -3.28 -6.41
C HIS A 96 -1.76 -3.69 -5.02
N TYR A 97 -1.62 -2.73 -4.13
CA TYR A 97 -1.28 -2.99 -2.74
C TYR A 97 -2.51 -2.88 -1.85
N HIS A 98 -2.68 -3.85 -0.96
CA HIS A 98 -3.44 -3.69 0.28
C HIS A 98 -2.45 -3.41 1.40
N VAL A 99 -2.65 -2.31 2.13
CA VAL A 99 -1.65 -1.87 3.11
C VAL A 99 -2.31 -1.45 4.41
N GLY A 100 -1.80 -1.98 5.53
CA GLY A 100 -1.98 -1.36 6.84
C GLY A 100 -0.83 -0.38 7.11
N ILE A 101 -1.14 0.85 7.49
CA ILE A 101 -0.13 1.90 7.76
C ILE A 101 -0.42 2.54 9.12
N GLU A 102 0.56 2.59 10.01
CA GLU A 102 0.48 3.29 11.29
C GLU A 102 0.02 4.74 11.08
N ASN A 103 -1.10 5.11 11.69
CA ASN A 103 -1.60 6.48 11.70
C ASN A 103 -1.20 7.15 13.03
N PRO A 104 -0.27 8.10 13.04
CA PRO A 104 0.16 8.77 14.25
C PRO A 104 -0.73 9.95 14.66
N TYR A 105 -1.80 10.21 13.92
CA TYR A 105 -2.74 11.28 14.22
C TYR A 105 -3.99 10.72 14.89
N GLU A 106 -4.51 11.45 15.85
CA GLU A 106 -5.72 11.08 16.59
C GLU A 106 -6.97 11.75 16.00
N GLY A 107 -8.11 11.08 16.19
CA GLY A 107 -9.44 11.56 15.85
C GLY A 107 -9.71 11.68 14.34
N GLU A 108 -10.93 12.04 13.98
CA GLU A 108 -11.39 12.09 12.58
C GLU A 108 -10.62 13.10 11.72
N ILE A 109 -10.34 14.28 12.27
CA ILE A 109 -9.56 15.32 11.55
C ILE A 109 -8.14 14.83 11.29
N GLY A 110 -7.52 14.17 12.28
CA GLY A 110 -6.21 13.56 12.14
C GLY A 110 -6.21 12.46 11.09
N ARG A 111 -7.23 11.60 11.09
CA ARG A 111 -7.43 10.57 10.09
C ARG A 111 -7.55 11.14 8.67
N ALA A 112 -8.41 12.14 8.47
CA ALA A 112 -8.58 12.79 7.17
C ALA A 112 -7.28 13.42 6.65
N LYS A 113 -6.51 14.07 7.53
CA LYS A 113 -5.18 14.61 7.23
C LYS A 113 -4.22 13.51 6.81
N PHE A 114 -4.22 12.36 7.52
CA PHE A 114 -3.34 11.25 7.20
C PHE A 114 -3.66 10.64 5.82
N ILE A 115 -4.94 10.40 5.51
CA ILE A 115 -5.40 9.93 4.20
C ILE A 115 -4.96 10.90 3.09
N SER A 116 -5.08 12.21 3.31
CA SER A 116 -4.58 13.21 2.36
C SER A 116 -3.06 13.11 2.15
N HIS A 117 -2.28 12.82 3.21
CA HIS A 117 -0.85 12.58 3.08
C HIS A 117 -0.55 11.29 2.29
N ILE A 118 -1.29 10.20 2.54
CA ILE A 118 -1.18 8.97 1.77
C ILE A 118 -1.43 9.26 0.28
N GLN A 119 -2.56 9.87 -0.05
CA GLN A 119 -2.93 10.19 -1.43
C GLN A 119 -1.88 11.05 -2.13
N SER A 120 -1.46 12.15 -1.49
CA SER A 120 -0.50 13.10 -2.09
C SER A 120 0.89 12.49 -2.31
N ASN A 121 1.32 11.56 -1.45
CA ASN A 121 2.61 10.87 -1.61
C ASN A 121 2.53 9.69 -2.58
N TRP A 122 1.39 8.97 -2.63
CA TRP A 122 1.19 7.90 -3.60
C TRP A 122 1.18 8.43 -5.03
N ARG A 123 0.48 9.55 -5.30
CA ARG A 123 0.47 10.21 -6.62
C ARG A 123 1.83 10.55 -7.20
N LYS A 124 2.86 10.67 -6.36
CA LYS A 124 4.24 10.92 -6.80
C LYS A 124 4.97 9.67 -7.27
N CYS A 125 4.36 8.51 -7.18
CA CYS A 125 4.94 7.25 -7.64
C CYS A 125 4.69 7.07 -9.14
N PRO A 126 5.67 6.60 -9.92
CA PRO A 126 5.55 6.48 -11.37
C PRO A 126 4.37 5.62 -11.83
N PHE A 127 4.10 4.55 -11.08
CA PHE A 127 3.02 3.61 -11.39
C PHE A 127 1.76 3.82 -10.55
N SER A 128 1.64 4.93 -9.80
CA SER A 128 0.39 5.22 -9.10
C SER A 128 -0.75 5.46 -10.10
N PHE A 129 -1.89 4.83 -9.83
CA PHE A 129 -3.11 5.15 -10.57
C PHE A 129 -3.67 6.44 -9.97
N THR A 130 -3.68 7.51 -10.74
CA THR A 130 -3.97 8.83 -10.16
C THR A 130 -5.31 9.39 -10.53
N ASP A 131 -5.83 9.13 -11.72
CA ASP A 131 -7.02 9.83 -12.16
C ASP A 131 -7.82 9.01 -13.17
N ARG A 132 -9.06 8.76 -12.87
CA ARG A 132 -10.06 8.38 -13.85
C ARG A 132 -10.91 9.63 -14.16
N TYR A 133 -10.89 10.07 -15.40
CA TYR A 133 -11.82 11.08 -15.86
C TYR A 133 -13.23 10.47 -15.85
N ASN A 134 -14.09 11.03 -15.03
CA ASN A 134 -15.51 10.67 -15.02
C ASN A 134 -16.21 11.48 -16.11
N THR A 135 -16.62 10.82 -17.18
CA THR A 135 -17.30 11.46 -18.31
C THR A 135 -18.68 11.99 -17.94
N GLU A 136 -19.32 11.46 -16.89
CA GLU A 136 -20.66 11.89 -16.45
C GLU A 136 -20.58 13.19 -15.64
N THR A 137 -19.55 13.35 -14.82
CA THR A 137 -19.38 14.54 -13.97
C THR A 137 -18.44 15.59 -14.54
N GLY A 138 -17.72 15.28 -15.62
CA GLY A 138 -16.70 16.15 -16.19
C GLY A 138 -15.49 16.38 -15.29
N MET A 139 -15.32 15.58 -14.22
CA MET A 139 -14.26 15.73 -13.23
C MET A 139 -13.33 14.53 -13.20
N TYR A 140 -12.07 14.77 -12.81
CA TYR A 140 -11.16 13.69 -12.50
C TYR A 140 -11.47 13.12 -11.11
N GLU A 141 -11.97 11.88 -11.07
CA GLU A 141 -12.13 11.16 -9.82
C GLU A 141 -10.78 10.63 -9.32
N VAL A 142 -10.39 11.10 -8.17
CA VAL A 142 -9.17 10.65 -7.50
C VAL A 142 -9.46 9.32 -6.80
N ARG A 143 -9.25 8.21 -7.47
CA ARG A 143 -9.39 6.86 -6.90
C ARG A 143 -8.06 6.19 -6.59
N SER A 144 -6.99 6.95 -6.43
CA SER A 144 -5.66 6.37 -6.20
C SER A 144 -5.52 5.61 -4.90
N VAL A 145 -6.37 5.92 -3.92
CA VAL A 145 -6.36 5.32 -2.58
C VAL A 145 -7.80 5.12 -2.14
N VAL A 146 -8.17 3.89 -1.89
CA VAL A 146 -9.46 3.54 -1.29
C VAL A 146 -9.20 3.25 0.18
N SER A 147 -9.67 4.12 1.07
CA SER A 147 -9.67 3.86 2.50
C SER A 147 -10.80 2.89 2.83
N VAL A 148 -10.50 1.85 3.56
CA VAL A 148 -11.49 0.91 4.07
C VAL A 148 -11.75 1.27 5.52
N PRO A 149 -12.95 1.74 5.89
CA PRO A 149 -13.27 1.98 7.27
C PRO A 149 -13.45 0.64 7.98
N THR A 150 -12.47 0.24 8.78
CA THR A 150 -12.63 -0.92 9.65
C THR A 150 -11.92 -0.67 10.97
N TYR A 151 -12.73 -0.63 12.01
CA TYR A 151 -12.29 -0.56 13.41
C TYR A 151 -12.29 -1.93 14.09
N ASP A 152 -12.50 -3.01 13.33
CA ASP A 152 -12.55 -4.36 13.86
C ASP A 152 -11.53 -5.27 13.17
N ASP A 153 -11.34 -6.44 13.71
CA ASP A 153 -10.57 -7.54 13.10
C ASP A 153 -11.05 -7.90 11.68
N GLY A 154 -12.07 -7.17 11.20
CA GLY A 154 -12.72 -7.37 9.93
C GLY A 154 -11.82 -7.17 8.73
N TRP A 155 -10.77 -6.32 8.77
CA TRP A 155 -9.86 -6.22 7.62
C TRP A 155 -8.99 -7.47 7.47
N ILE A 156 -8.45 -7.98 8.57
CA ILE A 156 -7.75 -9.27 8.57
C ILE A 156 -8.76 -10.36 8.17
N THR A 157 -9.97 -10.31 8.70
CA THR A 157 -11.06 -11.24 8.38
C THR A 157 -11.63 -11.01 6.97
N TYR A 158 -11.76 -9.77 6.49
CA TYR A 158 -12.20 -9.44 5.13
C TYR A 158 -11.20 -9.91 4.09
N SER A 159 -9.93 -9.70 4.35
CA SER A 159 -8.86 -10.24 3.53
C SER A 159 -8.84 -11.77 3.52
N GLN A 160 -9.28 -12.40 4.62
CA GLN A 160 -9.43 -13.86 4.74
C GLN A 160 -10.72 -14.40 4.11
N LYS A 161 -11.89 -13.75 4.34
CA LYS A 161 -13.20 -14.20 3.81
C LYS A 161 -13.25 -14.26 2.30
N ASN A 162 -12.57 -13.35 1.64
CA ASN A 162 -12.53 -13.32 0.18
C ASN A 162 -11.49 -14.28 -0.42
N GLN A 163 -10.78 -15.08 0.40
CA GLN A 163 -9.65 -15.94 -0.02
C GLN A 163 -8.59 -15.18 -0.84
N ARG A 164 -8.50 -13.87 -0.65
CA ARG A 164 -7.89 -12.94 -1.60
C ARG A 164 -6.55 -12.40 -1.16
N LEU A 165 -6.24 -12.39 0.13
CA LEU A 165 -4.86 -12.20 0.57
C LEU A 165 -4.20 -13.55 0.66
N ASN A 166 -3.46 -13.89 -0.36
CA ASN A 166 -2.51 -14.95 -0.29
C ASN A 166 -1.33 -14.41 0.55
N TRP A 167 -0.94 -15.12 1.60
CA TRP A 167 0.23 -14.71 2.40
C TRP A 167 1.52 -14.70 1.60
N ASN A 168 1.54 -15.39 0.46
CA ASN A 168 2.60 -15.25 -0.53
C ASN A 168 2.66 -13.83 -1.14
N ASP A 169 1.58 -13.04 -1.00
CA ASP A 169 1.50 -11.66 -1.49
C ASP A 169 2.08 -10.66 -0.49
N LEU A 170 2.47 -11.10 0.73
CA LEU A 170 3.14 -10.24 1.71
C LEU A 170 4.49 -9.77 1.15
N ASP A 171 4.61 -8.47 0.92
CA ASP A 171 5.87 -7.85 0.49
C ASP A 171 6.82 -7.70 1.68
N ILE A 172 7.46 -8.82 2.04
CA ILE A 172 8.39 -8.92 3.17
C ILE A 172 9.52 -7.89 3.04
N SER A 173 9.93 -7.56 1.81
CA SER A 173 11.02 -6.61 1.56
C SER A 173 10.69 -5.18 1.98
N ASN A 174 9.40 -4.87 2.09
CA ASN A 174 8.87 -3.57 2.51
C ASN A 174 8.12 -3.62 3.84
N LEU A 175 8.03 -4.78 4.49
CA LEU A 175 7.46 -4.91 5.82
C LEU A 175 8.31 -4.13 6.83
N TYR A 176 7.66 -3.31 7.66
CA TYR A 176 8.32 -2.58 8.74
C TYR A 176 7.38 -2.44 9.93
N LEU A 177 7.74 -3.03 11.05
CA LEU A 177 6.94 -3.03 12.29
C LEU A 177 7.60 -2.30 13.47
N GLY A 178 8.74 -1.64 13.22
CA GLY A 178 9.48 -0.89 14.23
C GLY A 178 10.70 -1.61 14.75
#